data_bf85449f064338dd4b52f0b90a9ecd9d
#
_entry.id   bf85449f064338dd4b52f0b90a9ecd9d
#
_cell.length_a   1.000
_cell.length_b   1.000
_cell.length_c   1.000
_cell.angle_alpha   90.00
_cell.angle_beta   90.00
_cell.angle_gamma   90.00
#
_symmetry.space_group_name_H-M   'P 1'
#
loop_
_entity.id
_entity.type
_entity.pdbx_description
1 polymer ?
#
loop_
_entity_poly.entity_id
_entity_poly.type
_entity_poly.pdbx_seq_one_letter_code
_entity_poly.pdbx_strand_id
1 'polypeptide(L)'
;MHNIHIAGTGIWYPEDKINNDELVHSYNSYVDLFNTKNKEAIENGDVIQMQQSSVEFIEKASGIKSRHVIDKNGILDNQRMMPRVDNEHEDRLSIHAIAGVNAAKNALKQAGISTEDIDAVIVGTSHAARNYPAVAIEIQNELQIDGYAYDMLVGCSSTTFAINNAYSDIASGLANTILVINPEISTPFVNFTHRDKHFIFGDGCAATVIQKDSTSDKSFKILDRKLYTQFSNNIRSNYSYLNRAAIDTKDNEDLLFHQNGRGVFKDVCPLVAKLITDQLELNKIDPKEISKFWLHQANGKMIRLITSKILGTDDFDSSITPMPIVDFGNLASVGSLFAFNLDNDLEAGQKGVICSFGAGYSVCSIIVEKN
;
A
#
# COMPACT_ATOMS: atom_id res chain seq x y z
N MET A 1 -21.82 8.00 19.72
CA MET A 1 -20.84 7.41 18.79
C MET A 1 -21.61 6.52 17.84
N HIS A 2 -21.26 6.57 16.54
CA HIS A 2 -21.82 5.63 15.57
C HIS A 2 -21.21 4.25 15.80
N ASN A 3 -22.03 3.20 15.67
CA ASN A 3 -21.58 1.81 15.83
C ASN A 3 -21.18 1.26 14.45
N ILE A 4 -19.95 1.59 14.00
CA ILE A 4 -19.45 1.26 12.66
C ILE A 4 -18.22 0.37 12.81
N HIS A 5 -18.17 -0.69 12.00
CA HIS A 5 -17.21 -1.78 12.14
C HIS A 5 -16.49 -2.08 10.83
N ILE A 6 -15.27 -2.57 10.93
CA ILE A 6 -14.66 -3.41 9.92
C ILE A 6 -15.27 -4.80 10.09
N ALA A 7 -16.21 -5.16 9.21
CA ALA A 7 -16.96 -6.42 9.31
C ALA A 7 -16.22 -7.60 8.67
N GLY A 8 -15.38 -7.32 7.68
CA GLY A 8 -14.57 -8.34 7.01
C GLY A 8 -13.47 -7.71 6.17
N THR A 9 -12.41 -8.48 5.93
CA THR A 9 -11.30 -8.10 5.06
C THR A 9 -10.93 -9.23 4.12
N GLY A 10 -10.33 -8.89 3.00
CA GLY A 10 -9.81 -9.84 2.04
C GLY A 10 -8.58 -9.30 1.34
N ILE A 11 -7.65 -10.16 1.00
CA ILE A 11 -6.46 -9.80 0.24
C ILE A 11 -6.38 -10.62 -1.02
N TRP A 12 -5.72 -10.05 -2.01
CA TRP A 12 -5.29 -10.71 -3.24
C TRP A 12 -3.88 -10.26 -3.59
N TYR A 13 -3.10 -11.14 -4.15
CA TYR A 13 -1.77 -10.85 -4.69
C TYR A 13 -1.48 -11.80 -5.86
N PRO A 14 -0.61 -11.42 -6.80
CA PRO A 14 -0.20 -12.29 -7.91
C PRO A 14 0.49 -13.56 -7.42
N GLU A 15 0.38 -14.65 -8.20
CA GLU A 15 1.08 -15.90 -7.90
C GLU A 15 2.60 -15.78 -8.11
N ASP A 16 3.02 -14.97 -9.10
CA ASP A 16 4.42 -14.71 -9.39
C ASP A 16 5.14 -14.08 -8.20
N LYS A 17 6.21 -14.73 -7.74
CA LYS A 17 7.05 -14.27 -6.63
C LYS A 17 8.50 -14.16 -7.07
N ILE A 18 9.15 -13.05 -6.75
CA ILE A 18 10.58 -12.80 -6.95
C ILE A 18 11.26 -12.73 -5.59
N ASN A 19 12.29 -13.54 -5.37
CA ASN A 19 13.19 -13.41 -4.22
C ASN A 19 14.38 -12.48 -4.53
N ASN A 20 15.16 -12.15 -3.51
CA ASN A 20 16.28 -11.24 -3.69
C ASN A 20 17.41 -11.81 -4.53
N ASP A 21 17.65 -13.13 -4.53
CA ASP A 21 18.69 -13.76 -5.35
C ASP A 21 18.38 -13.61 -6.84
N GLU A 22 17.13 -13.89 -7.22
CA GLU A 22 16.66 -13.75 -8.61
C GLU A 22 16.74 -12.29 -9.07
N LEU A 23 16.30 -11.35 -8.22
CA LEU A 23 16.30 -9.93 -8.53
C LEU A 23 17.71 -9.37 -8.69
N VAL A 24 18.62 -9.71 -7.77
CA VAL A 24 20.02 -9.30 -7.79
C VAL A 24 20.73 -9.89 -9.01
N HIS A 25 20.49 -11.15 -9.33
CA HIS A 25 21.06 -11.77 -10.53
C HIS A 25 20.66 -11.02 -11.81
N SER A 26 19.37 -10.75 -12.00
CA SER A 26 18.87 -9.99 -13.15
C SER A 26 19.43 -8.57 -13.20
N TYR A 27 19.38 -7.84 -12.07
CA TYR A 27 19.90 -6.49 -11.99
C TYR A 27 21.40 -6.43 -12.28
N ASN A 28 22.22 -7.32 -11.71
CA ASN A 28 23.66 -7.33 -11.94
C ASN A 28 24.01 -7.70 -13.38
N SER A 29 23.25 -8.60 -14.00
CA SER A 29 23.38 -8.89 -15.45
C SER A 29 23.10 -7.65 -16.31
N TYR A 30 22.08 -6.84 -15.95
CA TYR A 30 21.82 -5.57 -16.61
C TYR A 30 22.99 -4.58 -16.41
N VAL A 31 23.51 -4.45 -15.18
CA VAL A 31 24.66 -3.58 -14.87
C VAL A 31 25.87 -3.95 -15.72
N ASP A 32 26.20 -5.24 -15.85
CA ASP A 32 27.34 -5.73 -16.64
C ASP A 32 27.16 -5.41 -18.13
N LEU A 33 25.95 -5.60 -18.67
CA LEU A 33 25.63 -5.20 -20.04
C LEU A 33 25.77 -3.69 -20.27
N PHE A 34 25.23 -2.87 -19.33
CA PHE A 34 25.32 -1.42 -19.40
C PHE A 34 26.78 -0.94 -19.34
N ASN A 35 27.54 -1.41 -18.38
CA ASN A 35 28.95 -1.02 -18.20
C ASN A 35 29.81 -1.45 -19.39
N THR A 36 29.57 -2.64 -19.94
CA THR A 36 30.28 -3.13 -21.12
C THR A 36 29.96 -2.28 -22.34
N LYS A 37 28.68 -1.98 -22.58
CA LYS A 37 28.22 -1.15 -23.72
C LYS A 37 28.76 0.27 -23.65
N ASN A 38 28.89 0.85 -22.46
CA ASN A 38 29.31 2.23 -22.24
C ASN A 38 30.77 2.37 -21.80
N LYS A 39 31.61 1.33 -21.99
CA LYS A 39 32.97 1.26 -21.46
C LYS A 39 33.81 2.50 -21.82
N GLU A 40 33.83 2.90 -23.08
CA GLU A 40 34.59 4.06 -23.54
C GLU A 40 34.10 5.37 -22.90
N ALA A 41 32.78 5.58 -22.84
CA ALA A 41 32.19 6.77 -22.21
C ALA A 41 32.42 6.80 -20.69
N ILE A 42 32.48 5.64 -20.04
CA ILE A 42 32.83 5.54 -18.61
C ILE A 42 34.30 5.87 -18.39
N GLU A 43 35.21 5.36 -19.22
CA GLU A 43 36.64 5.66 -19.15
C GLU A 43 36.93 7.15 -19.40
N ASN A 44 36.15 7.80 -20.25
CA ASN A 44 36.23 9.23 -20.53
C ASN A 44 35.57 10.10 -19.45
N GLY A 45 34.79 9.52 -18.52
CA GLY A 45 34.03 10.25 -17.50
C GLY A 45 32.71 10.86 -17.95
N ASP A 46 32.25 10.55 -19.16
CA ASP A 46 30.98 11.04 -19.73
C ASP A 46 29.76 10.31 -19.17
N VAL A 47 29.94 9.04 -18.74
CA VAL A 47 28.91 8.18 -18.16
C VAL A 47 29.38 7.64 -16.82
N ILE A 48 28.52 7.67 -15.82
CA ILE A 48 28.79 7.10 -14.51
C ILE A 48 28.65 5.59 -14.56
N GLN A 49 29.69 4.86 -14.11
CA GLN A 49 29.66 3.41 -14.00
C GLN A 49 28.56 2.97 -13.04
N MET A 50 27.71 2.05 -13.47
CA MET A 50 26.69 1.47 -12.60
C MET A 50 27.30 0.49 -11.60
N GLN A 51 26.76 0.50 -10.37
CA GLN A 51 27.18 -0.39 -9.28
C GLN A 51 26.25 -1.59 -9.17
N GLN A 52 26.82 -2.75 -8.95
CA GLN A 52 26.07 -3.97 -8.65
C GLN A 52 25.33 -3.88 -7.31
N SER A 53 24.28 -4.67 -7.16
CA SER A 53 23.51 -4.85 -5.93
C SER A 53 23.86 -6.17 -5.25
N SER A 54 23.38 -6.38 -4.02
CA SER A 54 23.49 -7.65 -3.31
C SER A 54 22.26 -7.91 -2.44
N VAL A 55 22.04 -9.16 -2.08
CA VAL A 55 20.96 -9.58 -1.17
C VAL A 55 21.10 -8.87 0.17
N GLU A 56 22.31 -8.82 0.72
CA GLU A 56 22.60 -8.15 2.00
C GLU A 56 22.30 -6.66 1.95
N PHE A 57 22.58 -6.01 0.80
CA PHE A 57 22.23 -4.60 0.62
C PHE A 57 20.73 -4.39 0.70
N ILE A 58 19.94 -5.20 -0.01
CA ILE A 58 18.47 -5.11 -0.05
C ILE A 58 17.89 -5.34 1.35
N GLU A 59 18.28 -6.43 2.01
CA GLU A 59 17.78 -6.78 3.34
C GLU A 59 18.17 -5.74 4.39
N LYS A 60 19.41 -5.26 4.35
CA LYS A 60 19.86 -4.18 5.26
C LYS A 60 19.14 -2.85 5.00
N ALA A 61 18.82 -2.55 3.74
CA ALA A 61 18.15 -1.30 3.38
C ALA A 61 16.66 -1.30 3.74
N SER A 62 15.95 -2.41 3.56
CA SER A 62 14.48 -2.47 3.60
C SER A 62 13.89 -3.52 4.55
N GLY A 63 14.59 -4.63 4.78
CA GLY A 63 14.07 -5.83 5.44
C GLY A 63 13.32 -6.77 4.49
N ILE A 64 13.22 -6.45 3.19
CA ILE A 64 12.47 -7.23 2.19
C ILE A 64 13.29 -8.44 1.76
N LYS A 65 12.68 -9.63 1.72
CA LYS A 65 13.28 -10.87 1.20
C LYS A 65 12.67 -11.29 -0.13
N SER A 66 11.39 -10.99 -0.34
CA SER A 66 10.69 -11.31 -1.58
C SER A 66 9.52 -10.35 -1.83
N ARG A 67 8.95 -10.40 -3.02
CA ARG A 67 7.75 -9.65 -3.42
C ARG A 67 6.93 -10.43 -4.42
N HIS A 68 5.61 -10.24 -4.37
CA HIS A 68 4.68 -10.71 -5.38
C HIS A 68 4.54 -9.65 -6.46
N VAL A 69 4.52 -10.06 -7.73
CA VAL A 69 4.54 -9.16 -8.89
C VAL A 69 3.63 -9.67 -10.00
N ILE A 70 3.07 -8.78 -10.81
CA ILE A 70 2.17 -9.15 -11.92
C ILE A 70 2.87 -9.83 -13.10
N ASP A 71 4.15 -9.62 -13.29
CA ASP A 71 4.94 -10.27 -14.36
C ASP A 71 6.41 -10.39 -13.94
N LYS A 72 6.75 -11.55 -13.40
CA LYS A 72 8.11 -11.93 -13.01
C LYS A 72 9.06 -11.94 -14.21
N ASN A 73 8.61 -12.48 -15.33
CA ASN A 73 9.47 -12.68 -16.50
C ASN A 73 9.91 -11.36 -17.13
N GLY A 74 9.02 -10.37 -17.23
CA GLY A 74 9.36 -9.05 -17.74
C GLY A 74 10.29 -8.27 -16.82
N ILE A 75 10.11 -8.40 -15.50
CA ILE A 75 10.98 -7.75 -14.51
C ILE A 75 12.39 -8.36 -14.51
N LEU A 76 12.49 -9.68 -14.62
CA LEU A 76 13.79 -10.39 -14.59
C LEU A 76 14.51 -10.46 -15.95
N ASP A 77 13.88 -10.03 -17.03
CA ASP A 77 14.51 -9.87 -18.34
C ASP A 77 15.47 -8.67 -18.32
N ASN A 78 16.78 -8.93 -18.34
CA ASN A 78 17.82 -7.90 -18.23
C ASN A 78 17.90 -6.92 -19.43
N GLN A 79 17.11 -7.13 -20.49
CA GLN A 79 16.95 -6.20 -21.59
C GLN A 79 15.70 -5.33 -21.45
N ARG A 80 14.73 -5.79 -20.65
CA ARG A 80 13.47 -5.10 -20.43
C ARG A 80 13.40 -4.38 -19.09
N MET A 81 13.71 -5.07 -17.99
CA MET A 81 13.71 -4.54 -16.62
C MET A 81 12.40 -3.83 -16.22
N MET A 82 11.25 -4.35 -16.64
CA MET A 82 9.92 -3.89 -16.27
C MET A 82 8.85 -4.93 -16.57
N PRO A 83 7.73 -4.95 -15.82
CA PRO A 83 6.66 -5.90 -16.09
C PRO A 83 6.00 -5.65 -17.45
N ARG A 84 5.35 -6.69 -17.98
CA ARG A 84 4.44 -6.60 -19.11
C ARG A 84 3.03 -6.47 -18.55
N VAL A 85 2.31 -5.48 -19.01
CA VAL A 85 0.89 -5.32 -18.74
C VAL A 85 0.20 -5.41 -20.08
N ASP A 86 -0.76 -6.32 -20.21
CA ASP A 86 -1.57 -6.39 -21.43
C ASP A 86 -2.35 -5.08 -21.58
N ASN A 87 -2.42 -4.60 -22.81
CA ASN A 87 -3.24 -3.43 -23.09
C ASN A 87 -4.67 -3.69 -22.65
N GLU A 88 -5.21 -2.77 -21.87
CA GLU A 88 -6.61 -2.79 -21.51
C GLU A 88 -7.46 -2.52 -22.75
N HIS A 89 -8.35 -3.44 -23.06
CA HIS A 89 -9.37 -3.30 -24.10
C HIS A 89 -10.71 -3.01 -23.47
N GLU A 90 -11.60 -2.36 -24.21
CA GLU A 90 -12.94 -1.95 -23.75
C GLU A 90 -13.80 -3.12 -23.23
N ASP A 91 -13.52 -4.33 -23.68
CA ASP A 91 -14.25 -5.57 -23.33
C ASP A 91 -13.60 -6.39 -22.21
N ARG A 92 -12.54 -5.87 -21.57
CA ARG A 92 -11.81 -6.57 -20.50
C ARG A 92 -11.75 -5.72 -19.24
N LEU A 93 -11.82 -6.40 -18.09
CA LEU A 93 -11.54 -5.78 -16.80
C LEU A 93 -10.08 -5.32 -16.72
N SER A 94 -9.87 -4.13 -16.16
CA SER A 94 -8.51 -3.68 -15.81
C SER A 94 -7.87 -4.61 -14.79
N ILE A 95 -6.54 -4.68 -14.77
CA ILE A 95 -5.81 -5.46 -13.77
C ILE A 95 -6.16 -5.03 -12.33
N HIS A 96 -6.43 -3.73 -12.14
CA HIS A 96 -6.90 -3.19 -10.86
C HIS A 96 -8.27 -3.75 -10.48
N ALA A 97 -9.20 -3.82 -11.44
CA ALA A 97 -10.52 -4.39 -11.21
C ALA A 97 -10.47 -5.90 -10.96
N ILE A 98 -9.64 -6.64 -11.70
CA ILE A 98 -9.42 -8.09 -11.45
C ILE A 98 -8.92 -8.32 -10.03
N ALA A 99 -7.89 -7.59 -9.61
CA ALA A 99 -7.36 -7.66 -8.25
C ALA A 99 -8.43 -7.30 -7.21
N GLY A 100 -9.18 -6.21 -7.47
CA GLY A 100 -10.24 -5.71 -6.61
C GLY A 100 -11.37 -6.69 -6.41
N VAL A 101 -11.88 -7.30 -7.49
CA VAL A 101 -12.95 -8.31 -7.44
C VAL A 101 -12.54 -9.54 -6.63
N ASN A 102 -11.29 -9.99 -6.80
CA ASN A 102 -10.79 -11.15 -6.04
C ASN A 102 -10.63 -10.84 -4.55
N ALA A 103 -10.08 -9.68 -4.19
CA ALA A 103 -9.99 -9.26 -2.79
C ALA A 103 -11.38 -9.04 -2.17
N ALA A 104 -12.32 -8.44 -2.93
CA ALA A 104 -13.71 -8.21 -2.52
C ALA A 104 -14.43 -9.51 -2.17
N LYS A 105 -14.34 -10.54 -3.02
CA LYS A 105 -14.94 -11.85 -2.76
C LYS A 105 -14.46 -12.46 -1.43
N ASN A 106 -13.18 -12.30 -1.11
CA ASN A 106 -12.62 -12.75 0.15
C ASN A 106 -13.16 -11.95 1.35
N ALA A 107 -13.26 -10.62 1.21
CA ALA A 107 -13.79 -9.74 2.26
C ALA A 107 -15.28 -10.01 2.55
N LEU A 108 -16.11 -10.15 1.51
CA LEU A 108 -17.53 -10.48 1.63
C LEU A 108 -17.72 -11.84 2.31
N LYS A 109 -16.95 -12.85 1.91
CA LYS A 109 -16.96 -14.17 2.53
C LYS A 109 -16.62 -14.11 4.02
N GLN A 110 -15.60 -13.32 4.40
CA GLN A 110 -15.21 -13.15 5.81
C GLN A 110 -16.30 -12.41 6.60
N ALA A 111 -16.91 -11.37 6.01
CA ALA A 111 -18.02 -10.63 6.62
C ALA A 111 -19.32 -11.45 6.72
N GLY A 112 -19.47 -12.52 5.91
CA GLY A 112 -20.68 -13.34 5.87
C GLY A 112 -21.86 -12.65 5.19
N ILE A 113 -21.60 -11.76 4.23
CA ILE A 113 -22.62 -11.00 3.48
C ILE A 113 -22.45 -11.18 1.97
N SER A 114 -23.46 -10.78 1.21
CA SER A 114 -23.48 -10.82 -0.25
C SER A 114 -23.25 -9.43 -0.89
N THR A 115 -23.15 -9.38 -2.20
CA THR A 115 -23.05 -8.11 -2.96
C THR A 115 -24.34 -7.28 -2.88
N GLU A 116 -25.47 -7.90 -2.65
CA GLU A 116 -26.79 -7.25 -2.48
C GLU A 116 -26.87 -6.40 -1.20
N ASP A 117 -26.00 -6.68 -0.22
CA ASP A 117 -25.94 -5.95 1.05
C ASP A 117 -25.07 -4.68 0.96
N ILE A 118 -24.43 -4.42 -0.19
CA ILE A 118 -23.47 -3.32 -0.39
C ILE A 118 -24.18 -2.11 -1.02
N ASP A 119 -24.12 -0.97 -0.35
CA ASP A 119 -24.66 0.30 -0.81
C ASP A 119 -23.69 1.12 -1.67
N ALA A 120 -22.37 0.89 -1.53
CA ALA A 120 -21.36 1.64 -2.28
C ALA A 120 -20.01 0.90 -2.40
N VAL A 121 -19.26 1.27 -3.44
CA VAL A 121 -17.88 0.84 -3.67
C VAL A 121 -16.94 2.05 -3.68
N ILE A 122 -15.94 2.07 -2.82
CA ILE A 122 -14.89 3.10 -2.80
C ILE A 122 -13.56 2.44 -3.14
N VAL A 123 -12.91 2.89 -4.20
CA VAL A 123 -11.54 2.49 -4.51
C VAL A 123 -10.57 3.56 -4.04
N GLY A 124 -9.64 3.17 -3.13
CA GLY A 124 -8.52 3.99 -2.72
C GLY A 124 -7.22 3.38 -3.21
N THR A 125 -6.48 4.07 -4.06
CA THR A 125 -5.24 3.55 -4.64
C THR A 125 -4.18 4.65 -4.79
N SER A 126 -2.90 4.26 -4.86
CA SER A 126 -1.82 5.18 -5.17
C SER A 126 -1.78 5.53 -6.66
N HIS A 127 -2.20 4.61 -7.52
CA HIS A 127 -2.19 4.75 -8.98
C HIS A 127 -3.46 4.11 -9.55
N ALA A 128 -4.34 4.89 -10.12
CA ALA A 128 -5.50 4.36 -10.85
C ALA A 128 -5.07 3.82 -12.23
N ALA A 129 -5.75 2.79 -12.71
CA ALA A 129 -5.53 2.23 -14.04
C ALA A 129 -5.73 3.28 -15.15
N ARG A 130 -6.68 4.19 -14.94
CA ARG A 130 -7.06 5.28 -15.85
C ARG A 130 -7.78 6.39 -15.08
N ASN A 131 -7.98 7.53 -15.75
CA ASN A 131 -8.68 8.67 -15.14
C ASN A 131 -10.21 8.46 -15.05
N TYR A 132 -10.79 7.85 -16.08
CA TYR A 132 -12.22 7.54 -16.20
C TYR A 132 -12.44 6.44 -17.28
N PRO A 133 -13.50 5.62 -17.14
CA PRO A 133 -14.34 5.51 -15.95
C PRO A 133 -13.56 5.06 -14.73
N ALA A 134 -14.07 5.37 -13.52
CA ALA A 134 -13.46 4.96 -12.27
C ALA A 134 -13.33 3.44 -12.16
N VAL A 135 -12.24 2.95 -11.57
CA VAL A 135 -12.05 1.51 -11.29
C VAL A 135 -13.14 0.98 -10.34
N ALA A 136 -13.59 1.80 -9.41
CA ALA A 136 -14.70 1.46 -8.52
C ALA A 136 -16.00 1.14 -9.28
N ILE A 137 -16.31 1.92 -10.35
CA ILE A 137 -17.50 1.67 -11.17
C ILE A 137 -17.35 0.37 -11.99
N GLU A 138 -16.15 0.06 -12.45
CA GLU A 138 -15.84 -1.19 -13.16
C GLU A 138 -16.05 -2.40 -12.23
N ILE A 139 -15.53 -2.33 -10.98
CA ILE A 139 -15.71 -3.37 -9.97
C ILE A 139 -17.17 -3.49 -9.55
N GLN A 140 -17.86 -2.38 -9.36
CA GLN A 140 -19.30 -2.32 -9.03
C GLN A 140 -20.11 -3.09 -10.09
N ASN A 141 -19.86 -2.81 -11.37
CA ASN A 141 -20.53 -3.48 -12.48
C ASN A 141 -20.23 -4.99 -12.50
N GLU A 142 -18.98 -5.40 -12.31
CA GLU A 142 -18.60 -6.82 -12.30
C GLU A 142 -19.22 -7.59 -11.14
N LEU A 143 -19.32 -6.95 -9.96
CA LEU A 143 -19.94 -7.55 -8.78
C LEU A 143 -21.46 -7.40 -8.74
N GLN A 144 -22.06 -6.72 -9.71
CA GLN A 144 -23.51 -6.44 -9.81
C GLN A 144 -24.03 -5.76 -8.52
N ILE A 145 -23.26 -4.81 -7.99
CA ILE A 145 -23.65 -4.01 -6.82
C ILE A 145 -24.50 -2.83 -7.28
N ASP A 146 -25.66 -2.64 -6.66
CA ASP A 146 -26.48 -1.45 -6.84
C ASP A 146 -26.01 -0.34 -5.89
N GLY A 147 -26.12 0.94 -6.31
CA GLY A 147 -25.67 2.07 -5.50
C GLY A 147 -24.67 2.98 -6.22
N TYR A 148 -23.70 3.55 -5.47
CA TYR A 148 -22.71 4.47 -6.04
C TYR A 148 -21.28 3.97 -5.89
N ALA A 149 -20.37 4.45 -6.78
CA ALA A 149 -18.96 4.09 -6.74
C ALA A 149 -18.06 5.24 -7.20
N TYR A 150 -16.87 5.37 -6.60
CA TYR A 150 -15.87 6.35 -6.98
C TYR A 150 -14.46 5.94 -6.56
N ASP A 151 -13.46 6.54 -7.26
CA ASP A 151 -12.04 6.40 -6.93
C ASP A 151 -11.53 7.60 -6.14
N MET A 152 -10.52 7.35 -5.29
CA MET A 152 -9.76 8.39 -4.62
C MET A 152 -8.26 8.06 -4.57
N LEU A 153 -7.42 9.10 -4.62
CA LEU A 153 -5.96 8.99 -4.63
C LEU A 153 -5.36 9.85 -3.52
N VAL A 154 -4.74 9.19 -2.54
CA VAL A 154 -3.99 9.85 -1.44
C VAL A 154 -2.62 9.14 -1.24
N GLY A 155 -2.01 8.67 -2.33
CA GLY A 155 -0.76 7.92 -2.28
C GLY A 155 -0.84 6.72 -1.32
N CYS A 156 0.23 6.48 -0.56
CA CYS A 156 0.30 5.34 0.36
C CYS A 156 -0.69 5.39 1.54
N SER A 157 -1.47 6.47 1.70
CA SER A 157 -2.52 6.57 2.72
C SER A 157 -3.92 6.29 2.19
N SER A 158 -4.06 6.02 0.88
CA SER A 158 -5.37 5.86 0.22
C SER A 158 -6.28 4.87 0.93
N THR A 159 -5.75 3.77 1.43
CA THR A 159 -6.49 2.73 2.15
C THR A 159 -7.21 3.27 3.39
N THR A 160 -6.48 3.88 4.32
CA THR A 160 -7.08 4.37 5.57
C THR A 160 -7.93 5.62 5.36
N PHE A 161 -7.61 6.45 4.36
CA PHE A 161 -8.47 7.56 3.94
C PHE A 161 -9.79 7.06 3.33
N ALA A 162 -9.77 6.00 2.53
CA ALA A 162 -10.98 5.39 1.96
C ALA A 162 -11.86 4.77 3.06
N ILE A 163 -11.28 4.08 4.05
CA ILE A 163 -12.01 3.59 5.23
C ILE A 163 -12.62 4.77 6.01
N ASN A 164 -11.89 5.89 6.16
CA ASN A 164 -12.46 7.08 6.81
C ASN A 164 -13.64 7.67 6.02
N ASN A 165 -13.58 7.69 4.69
CA ASN A 165 -14.69 8.16 3.86
C ASN A 165 -15.89 7.23 3.99
N ALA A 166 -15.70 5.92 3.90
CA ALA A 166 -16.76 4.94 4.13
C ALA A 166 -17.42 5.11 5.50
N TYR A 167 -16.60 5.28 6.55
CA TYR A 167 -17.14 5.58 7.88
C TYR A 167 -17.98 6.87 7.88
N SER A 168 -17.54 7.92 7.20
CA SER A 168 -18.25 9.22 7.16
C SER A 168 -19.56 9.13 6.40
N ASP A 169 -19.60 8.41 5.29
CA ASP A 169 -20.81 8.16 4.51
C ASP A 169 -21.85 7.36 5.32
N ILE A 170 -21.39 6.33 6.05
CA ILE A 170 -22.27 5.56 6.93
C ILE A 170 -22.75 6.40 8.12
N ALA A 171 -21.87 7.18 8.73
CA ALA A 171 -22.22 8.04 9.87
C ALA A 171 -23.20 9.14 9.50
N SER A 172 -23.17 9.63 8.25
CA SER A 172 -24.13 10.60 7.73
C SER A 172 -25.49 9.99 7.34
N GLY A 173 -25.58 8.65 7.29
CA GLY A 173 -26.77 7.92 6.86
C GLY A 173 -26.90 7.77 5.35
N LEU A 174 -25.85 8.07 4.58
CA LEU A 174 -25.84 7.88 3.12
C LEU A 174 -25.79 6.40 2.71
N ALA A 175 -25.17 5.57 3.55
CA ALA A 175 -25.02 4.12 3.34
C ALA A 175 -25.08 3.37 4.69
N ASN A 176 -25.26 2.06 4.67
CA ASN A 176 -25.14 1.18 5.83
C ASN A 176 -23.95 0.23 5.71
N THR A 177 -23.63 -0.20 4.49
CA THR A 177 -22.53 -1.11 4.19
C THR A 177 -21.77 -0.63 2.97
N ILE A 178 -20.46 -0.42 3.12
CA ILE A 178 -19.59 0.04 2.03
C ILE A 178 -18.43 -0.94 1.85
N LEU A 179 -18.17 -1.28 0.60
CA LEU A 179 -17.02 -2.05 0.19
C LEU A 179 -15.88 -1.11 -0.21
N VAL A 180 -14.83 -1.06 0.60
CA VAL A 180 -13.59 -0.32 0.31
C VAL A 180 -12.60 -1.28 -0.32
N ILE A 181 -12.05 -0.92 -1.48
CA ILE A 181 -11.11 -1.76 -2.24
C ILE A 181 -9.87 -0.94 -2.57
N ASN A 182 -8.71 -1.57 -2.41
CA ASN A 182 -7.42 -0.88 -2.57
C ASN A 182 -6.50 -1.71 -3.48
N PRO A 183 -6.65 -1.62 -4.80
CA PRO A 183 -5.75 -2.28 -5.73
C PRO A 183 -4.46 -1.47 -5.89
N GLU A 184 -3.31 -2.11 -5.61
CA GLU A 184 -1.99 -1.52 -5.77
C GLU A 184 -1.16 -2.36 -6.74
N ILE A 185 -1.13 -1.93 -7.98
CA ILE A 185 -0.29 -2.48 -9.05
C ILE A 185 0.87 -1.52 -9.22
N SER A 186 1.88 -1.69 -8.36
CA SER A 186 2.97 -0.72 -8.18
C SER A 186 4.18 -0.98 -9.05
N THR A 187 4.41 -2.23 -9.45
CA THR A 187 5.62 -2.61 -10.20
C THR A 187 5.80 -1.91 -11.55
N PRO A 188 4.75 -1.49 -12.30
CA PRO A 188 4.92 -0.69 -13.51
C PRO A 188 5.54 0.71 -13.28
N PHE A 189 5.49 1.22 -12.05
CA PHE A 189 6.01 2.54 -11.67
C PHE A 189 7.41 2.47 -11.03
N VAL A 190 8.02 1.28 -10.99
CA VAL A 190 9.35 1.05 -10.42
C VAL A 190 10.41 1.15 -11.49
N ASN A 191 11.48 1.91 -11.23
CA ASN A 191 12.69 1.83 -12.03
C ASN A 191 13.53 0.63 -11.57
N PHE A 192 13.38 -0.51 -12.24
CA PHE A 192 14.17 -1.72 -11.95
C PHE A 192 15.63 -1.62 -12.37
N THR A 193 16.00 -0.63 -13.16
CA THR A 193 17.40 -0.36 -13.51
C THR A 193 18.12 0.53 -12.50
N HIS A 194 17.43 0.97 -11.43
CA HIS A 194 18.01 1.84 -10.40
C HIS A 194 18.30 1.05 -9.12
N ARG A 195 19.58 1.03 -8.70
CA ARG A 195 20.07 0.24 -7.57
C ARG A 195 19.26 0.40 -6.26
N ASP A 196 18.84 1.62 -5.94
CA ASP A 196 18.19 1.92 -4.67
C ASP A 196 16.65 1.81 -4.74
N LYS A 197 16.09 1.47 -5.91
CA LYS A 197 14.64 1.43 -6.14
C LYS A 197 14.11 0.05 -6.56
N HIS A 198 14.92 -0.75 -7.28
CA HIS A 198 14.50 -1.99 -7.95
C HIS A 198 13.88 -3.05 -7.04
N PHE A 199 14.07 -2.97 -5.73
CA PHE A 199 13.67 -3.99 -4.76
C PHE A 199 12.47 -3.60 -3.88
N ILE A 200 11.97 -2.37 -3.97
CA ILE A 200 11.07 -1.80 -2.95
C ILE A 200 9.66 -2.38 -3.04
N PHE A 201 9.05 -2.35 -4.21
CA PHE A 201 7.62 -2.60 -4.37
C PHE A 201 7.28 -4.04 -4.78
N GLY A 202 6.08 -4.47 -4.35
CA GLY A 202 5.32 -5.57 -4.87
C GLY A 202 3.93 -5.13 -5.30
N ASP A 203 3.12 -6.07 -5.81
CA ASP A 203 1.75 -5.85 -6.24
C ASP A 203 0.78 -6.62 -5.34
N GLY A 204 -0.37 -6.02 -5.06
CA GLY A 204 -1.41 -6.65 -4.25
C GLY A 204 -2.67 -5.80 -4.15
N CYS A 205 -3.70 -6.36 -3.57
CA CYS A 205 -4.96 -5.67 -3.34
C CYS A 205 -5.54 -6.08 -1.99
N ALA A 206 -6.15 -5.15 -1.28
CA ALA A 206 -6.96 -5.43 -0.13
C ALA A 206 -8.39 -4.92 -0.34
N ALA A 207 -9.35 -5.59 0.29
CA ALA A 207 -10.73 -5.14 0.37
C ALA A 207 -11.20 -5.19 1.83
N THR A 208 -12.07 -4.25 2.20
CA THR A 208 -12.59 -4.10 3.56
C THR A 208 -14.07 -3.80 3.50
N VAL A 209 -14.89 -4.55 4.22
CA VAL A 209 -16.31 -4.27 4.40
C VAL A 209 -16.46 -3.39 5.63
N ILE A 210 -16.95 -2.17 5.43
CA ILE A 210 -17.31 -1.24 6.52
C ILE A 210 -18.83 -1.28 6.67
N GLN A 211 -19.29 -1.61 7.89
CA GLN A 211 -20.70 -1.89 8.13
C GLN A 211 -21.17 -1.24 9.44
N LYS A 212 -22.39 -0.71 9.39
CA LYS A 212 -23.11 -0.22 10.56
C LYS A 212 -23.67 -1.40 11.37
N ASP A 213 -23.54 -1.31 12.69
CA ASP A 213 -24.16 -2.24 13.66
C ASP A 213 -23.80 -3.73 13.43
N SER A 214 -22.58 -4.04 12.99
CA SER A 214 -22.13 -5.43 12.88
C SER A 214 -22.08 -6.10 14.24
N THR A 215 -22.64 -7.30 14.33
CA THR A 215 -22.65 -8.15 15.55
C THR A 215 -21.72 -9.34 15.44
N SER A 216 -20.95 -9.45 14.35
CA SER A 216 -20.00 -10.54 14.13
C SER A 216 -18.87 -10.47 15.17
N ASP A 217 -18.56 -11.61 15.80
CA ASP A 217 -17.39 -11.78 16.67
C ASP A 217 -16.06 -11.63 15.93
N LYS A 218 -16.08 -11.68 14.59
CA LYS A 218 -14.92 -11.45 13.74
C LYS A 218 -14.69 -9.99 13.41
N SER A 219 -15.68 -9.13 13.67
CA SER A 219 -15.61 -7.72 13.32
C SER A 219 -14.81 -6.90 14.35
N PHE A 220 -14.38 -5.70 13.89
CA PHE A 220 -13.68 -4.74 14.71
C PHE A 220 -14.44 -3.42 14.69
N LYS A 221 -14.82 -2.94 15.85
CA LYS A 221 -15.44 -1.63 16.02
C LYS A 221 -14.41 -0.53 15.79
N ILE A 222 -14.74 0.46 14.95
CA ILE A 222 -13.92 1.66 14.78
C ILE A 222 -14.19 2.62 15.92
N LEU A 223 -13.20 2.79 16.80
CA LEU A 223 -13.33 3.66 17.98
C LEU A 223 -13.05 5.13 17.65
N ASP A 224 -11.97 5.37 16.88
CA ASP A 224 -11.55 6.72 16.52
C ASP A 224 -10.71 6.74 15.23
N ARG A 225 -10.65 7.90 14.58
CA ARG A 225 -9.90 8.13 13.34
C ARG A 225 -9.24 9.50 13.42
N LYS A 226 -7.94 9.56 13.07
CA LYS A 226 -7.18 10.81 13.05
C LYS A 226 -6.41 10.94 11.74
N LEU A 227 -6.64 12.05 11.04
CA LEU A 227 -6.06 12.34 9.74
C LEU A 227 -5.15 13.58 9.83
N TYR A 228 -4.08 13.57 9.04
CA TYR A 228 -3.18 14.71 8.90
C TYR A 228 -2.56 14.74 7.51
N THR A 229 -2.40 15.94 6.96
CA THR A 229 -1.68 16.17 5.70
C THR A 229 -0.76 17.37 5.80
N GLN A 230 0.39 17.27 5.14
CA GLN A 230 1.38 18.34 5.04
C GLN A 230 2.11 18.24 3.70
N PHE A 231 2.20 19.34 2.94
CA PHE A 231 2.88 19.31 1.65
C PHE A 231 4.38 19.00 1.79
N SER A 232 4.86 18.04 1.00
CA SER A 232 6.27 17.67 0.88
C SER A 232 6.56 17.08 -0.51
N ASN A 233 7.70 17.43 -1.08
CA ASN A 233 8.19 16.84 -2.33
C ASN A 233 9.10 15.61 -2.09
N ASN A 234 9.28 15.18 -0.85
CA ASN A 234 10.18 14.06 -0.54
C ASN A 234 9.70 12.70 -1.10
N ILE A 235 8.40 12.58 -1.41
CA ILE A 235 7.83 11.44 -2.15
C ILE A 235 6.89 12.03 -3.18
N ARG A 236 7.14 11.76 -4.46
CA ARG A 236 6.28 12.26 -5.54
C ARG A 236 6.40 11.42 -6.81
N SER A 237 5.44 11.57 -7.69
CA SER A 237 5.53 11.32 -9.11
C SER A 237 5.49 12.68 -9.82
N ASN A 238 6.37 12.94 -10.75
CA ASN A 238 6.45 14.24 -11.41
C ASN A 238 5.30 14.44 -12.39
N TYR A 239 4.98 13.38 -13.14
CA TYR A 239 3.93 13.40 -14.16
C TYR A 239 3.00 12.19 -14.00
N SER A 240 1.79 12.36 -14.51
CA SER A 240 0.83 11.30 -14.73
C SER A 240 0.27 11.48 -16.15
N TYR A 241 -1.04 11.58 -16.30
CA TYR A 241 -1.68 11.77 -17.60
C TYR A 241 -1.43 13.14 -18.27
N LEU A 242 -0.92 14.13 -17.53
CA LEU A 242 -0.54 15.43 -18.12
C LEU A 242 0.85 15.42 -18.77
N ASN A 243 1.63 14.38 -18.65
CA ASN A 243 3.00 14.31 -19.19
C ASN A 243 3.06 14.51 -20.70
N ARG A 244 2.03 14.13 -21.46
CA ARG A 244 1.93 14.37 -22.90
C ARG A 244 2.02 15.86 -23.27
N ALA A 245 1.55 16.74 -22.40
CA ALA A 245 1.58 18.20 -22.58
C ALA A 245 2.84 18.86 -22.00
N ALA A 246 3.71 18.11 -21.35
CA ALA A 246 4.94 18.63 -20.77
C ALA A 246 5.93 18.99 -21.87
N ILE A 247 6.52 20.21 -21.78
CA ILE A 247 7.46 20.73 -22.79
C ILE A 247 8.82 20.05 -22.65
N ASP A 248 9.22 19.68 -21.45
CA ASP A 248 10.57 19.24 -21.11
C ASP A 248 10.65 17.78 -20.60
N THR A 249 9.68 16.94 -20.91
CA THR A 249 9.77 15.50 -20.55
C THR A 249 10.88 14.85 -21.38
N LYS A 250 12.05 14.70 -20.78
CA LYS A 250 13.26 14.24 -21.48
C LYS A 250 13.44 12.74 -21.46
N ASP A 251 12.86 12.05 -20.48
CA ASP A 251 12.95 10.60 -20.34
C ASP A 251 11.77 10.02 -19.54
N ASN A 252 11.69 8.68 -19.54
CA ASN A 252 10.63 7.96 -18.84
C ASN A 252 10.80 7.97 -17.31
N GLU A 253 11.93 8.44 -16.76
CA GLU A 253 12.15 8.47 -15.31
C GLU A 253 11.18 9.41 -14.61
N ASP A 254 10.78 10.52 -15.25
CA ASP A 254 9.82 11.48 -14.69
C ASP A 254 8.43 10.86 -14.46
N LEU A 255 8.11 9.77 -15.11
CA LEU A 255 6.86 9.02 -14.93
C LEU A 255 6.89 8.09 -13.72
N LEU A 256 8.07 7.81 -13.19
CA LEU A 256 8.30 6.79 -12.18
C LEU A 256 8.28 7.38 -10.76
N PHE A 257 8.29 6.48 -9.80
CA PHE A 257 8.33 6.82 -8.38
C PHE A 257 9.65 7.48 -7.98
N HIS A 258 9.55 8.64 -7.32
CA HIS A 258 10.69 9.38 -6.75
C HIS A 258 10.55 9.52 -5.24
N GLN A 259 11.66 9.29 -4.52
CA GLN A 259 11.72 9.61 -3.09
C GLN A 259 13.12 10.05 -2.63
N ASN A 260 13.12 10.97 -1.68
CA ASN A 260 14.26 11.26 -0.82
C ASN A 260 14.14 10.42 0.46
N GLY A 261 14.62 9.17 0.44
CA GLY A 261 14.43 8.22 1.52
C GLY A 261 14.92 8.70 2.89
N ARG A 262 16.03 9.45 2.96
CA ARG A 262 16.55 10.02 4.22
C ARG A 262 15.65 11.12 4.77
N GLY A 263 15.16 12.01 3.91
CA GLY A 263 14.19 13.06 4.27
C GLY A 263 12.89 12.44 4.79
N VAL A 264 12.34 11.47 4.05
CA VAL A 264 11.12 10.74 4.46
C VAL A 264 11.30 10.08 5.83
N PHE A 265 12.38 9.36 6.04
CA PHE A 265 12.64 8.68 7.32
C PHE A 265 12.68 9.67 8.49
N LYS A 266 13.38 10.79 8.31
CA LYS A 266 13.53 11.84 9.33
C LYS A 266 12.21 12.52 9.67
N ASP A 267 11.38 12.81 8.67
CA ASP A 267 10.15 13.58 8.85
C ASP A 267 8.98 12.72 9.27
N VAL A 268 8.79 11.55 8.62
CA VAL A 268 7.59 10.74 8.76
C VAL A 268 7.57 9.93 10.06
N CYS A 269 8.71 9.38 10.51
CA CYS A 269 8.72 8.56 11.72
C CYS A 269 8.25 9.33 12.97
N PRO A 270 8.76 10.54 13.27
CA PRO A 270 8.28 11.30 14.43
C PRO A 270 6.84 11.82 14.22
N LEU A 271 6.46 12.19 13.00
CA LEU A 271 5.11 12.65 12.67
C LEU A 271 4.06 11.58 12.96
N VAL A 272 4.26 10.36 12.44
CA VAL A 272 3.34 9.23 12.62
C VAL A 272 3.26 8.81 14.09
N ALA A 273 4.40 8.66 14.76
CA ALA A 273 4.44 8.30 16.17
C ALA A 273 3.68 9.32 17.02
N LYS A 274 3.93 10.62 16.79
CA LYS A 274 3.22 11.69 17.51
C LYS A 274 1.72 11.66 17.25
N LEU A 275 1.29 11.50 15.98
CA LEU A 275 -0.12 11.47 15.62
C LEU A 275 -0.85 10.33 16.35
N ILE A 276 -0.26 9.12 16.38
CA ILE A 276 -0.84 7.96 17.06
C ILE A 276 -0.84 8.20 18.58
N THR A 277 0.26 8.66 19.18
CA THR A 277 0.33 8.93 20.62
C THR A 277 -0.70 9.98 21.05
N ASP A 278 -0.79 11.11 20.33
CA ASP A 278 -1.80 12.14 20.60
C ASP A 278 -3.24 11.61 20.43
N GLN A 279 -3.47 10.68 19.52
CA GLN A 279 -4.77 10.05 19.30
C GLN A 279 -5.13 9.12 20.48
N LEU A 280 -4.20 8.29 20.93
CA LEU A 280 -4.38 7.41 22.06
C LEU A 280 -4.66 8.20 23.34
N GLU A 281 -3.91 9.28 23.58
CA GLU A 281 -4.09 10.18 24.74
C GLU A 281 -5.49 10.81 24.75
N LEU A 282 -5.97 11.33 23.61
CA LEU A 282 -7.32 11.88 23.48
C LEU A 282 -8.41 10.87 23.81
N ASN A 283 -8.17 9.60 23.50
CA ASN A 283 -9.10 8.51 23.78
C ASN A 283 -8.87 7.86 25.16
N LYS A 284 -7.89 8.36 25.94
CA LYS A 284 -7.51 7.84 27.26
C LYS A 284 -7.10 6.37 27.24
N ILE A 285 -6.37 5.97 26.19
CA ILE A 285 -5.83 4.63 25.99
C ILE A 285 -4.31 4.70 26.22
N ASP A 286 -3.80 3.88 27.14
CA ASP A 286 -2.34 3.72 27.30
C ASP A 286 -1.79 2.99 26.06
N PRO A 287 -0.70 3.46 25.43
CA PRO A 287 -0.07 2.73 24.33
C PRO A 287 0.20 1.25 24.61
N LYS A 288 0.40 0.87 25.86
CA LYS A 288 0.61 -0.52 26.31
C LYS A 288 -0.67 -1.39 26.28
N GLU A 289 -1.84 -0.77 26.19
CA GLU A 289 -3.11 -1.48 26.00
C GLU A 289 -3.35 -1.89 24.55
N ILE A 290 -2.54 -1.38 23.61
CA ILE A 290 -2.64 -1.73 22.19
C ILE A 290 -1.97 -3.08 21.94
N SER A 291 -2.76 -4.05 21.52
CA SER A 291 -2.28 -5.40 21.23
C SER A 291 -1.55 -5.50 19.90
N LYS A 292 -1.93 -4.68 18.90
CA LYS A 292 -1.31 -4.69 17.57
C LYS A 292 -1.24 -3.28 16.95
N PHE A 293 -0.11 -2.99 16.29
CA PHE A 293 0.08 -1.85 15.41
C PHE A 293 0.25 -2.34 13.97
N TRP A 294 -0.78 -2.27 13.16
CA TRP A 294 -0.75 -2.58 11.73
C TRP A 294 -0.38 -1.33 10.93
N LEU A 295 0.91 -1.10 10.82
CA LEU A 295 1.47 0.10 10.20
C LEU A 295 1.71 -0.11 8.70
N HIS A 296 1.75 0.99 7.95
CA HIS A 296 2.17 0.99 6.56
C HIS A 296 3.53 0.31 6.39
N GLN A 297 3.63 -0.58 5.43
CA GLN A 297 4.77 -1.45 5.16
C GLN A 297 5.80 -0.79 4.22
N ALA A 298 6.30 0.39 4.62
CA ALA A 298 7.27 1.14 3.81
C ALA A 298 8.70 0.61 3.95
N ASN A 299 9.11 0.30 5.18
CA ASN A 299 10.45 -0.16 5.53
C ASN A 299 10.43 -0.74 6.95
N GLY A 300 11.03 -1.91 7.15
CA GLY A 300 11.03 -2.58 8.46
C GLY A 300 11.66 -1.76 9.59
N LYS A 301 12.68 -0.93 9.30
CA LYS A 301 13.29 -0.04 10.31
C LYS A 301 12.37 1.12 10.70
N MET A 302 11.62 1.66 9.73
CA MET A 302 10.62 2.71 10.02
C MET A 302 9.53 2.17 10.93
N ILE A 303 9.00 0.99 10.63
CA ILE A 303 7.95 0.34 11.43
C ILE A 303 8.42 0.17 12.88
N ARG A 304 9.61 -0.42 13.09
CA ARG A 304 10.18 -0.59 14.43
C ARG A 304 10.38 0.74 15.16
N LEU A 305 10.95 1.74 14.48
CA LEU A 305 11.19 3.05 15.09
C LEU A 305 9.89 3.78 15.49
N ILE A 306 8.86 3.71 14.66
CA ILE A 306 7.55 4.30 14.96
C ILE A 306 6.96 3.60 16.20
N THR A 307 6.93 2.27 16.22
CA THR A 307 6.42 1.48 17.35
C THR A 307 7.21 1.77 18.63
N SER A 308 8.53 1.80 18.57
CA SER A 308 9.40 2.16 19.71
C SER A 308 9.08 3.55 20.27
N LYS A 309 8.87 4.53 19.39
CA LYS A 309 8.50 5.90 19.81
C LYS A 309 7.12 5.96 20.48
N ILE A 310 6.15 5.19 20.00
CA ILE A 310 4.81 5.12 20.59
C ILE A 310 4.86 4.47 21.97
N LEU A 311 5.60 3.37 22.11
CA LEU A 311 5.72 2.60 23.35
C LEU A 311 6.70 3.23 24.36
N GLY A 312 7.57 4.16 23.91
CA GLY A 312 8.62 4.76 24.74
C GLY A 312 9.77 3.81 25.09
N THR A 313 9.92 2.69 24.39
CA THR A 313 10.96 1.68 24.59
C THR A 313 11.32 0.97 23.31
N ASP A 314 12.58 0.54 23.18
CA ASP A 314 13.06 -0.31 22.08
C ASP A 314 12.89 -1.81 22.38
N ASP A 315 12.64 -2.14 23.67
CA ASP A 315 12.40 -3.49 24.17
C ASP A 315 10.90 -3.78 24.18
N PHE A 316 10.38 -4.36 23.12
CA PHE A 316 9.00 -4.80 22.96
C PHE A 316 8.90 -6.07 22.13
N ASP A 317 7.86 -6.85 22.35
CA ASP A 317 7.59 -8.04 21.56
C ASP A 317 7.33 -7.65 20.10
N SER A 318 8.14 -8.21 19.18
CA SER A 318 8.01 -7.92 17.75
C SER A 318 6.67 -8.35 17.16
N SER A 319 5.93 -9.24 17.80
CA SER A 319 4.59 -9.67 17.37
C SER A 319 3.55 -8.56 17.45
N ILE A 320 3.80 -7.50 18.25
CA ILE A 320 2.91 -6.34 18.36
C ILE A 320 2.82 -5.53 17.04
N THR A 321 3.85 -5.66 16.18
CA THR A 321 3.90 -4.94 14.90
C THR A 321 4.23 -5.89 13.75
N PRO A 322 3.22 -6.56 13.17
CA PRO A 322 3.39 -7.49 12.05
C PRO A 322 4.10 -6.84 10.85
N MET A 323 4.99 -7.58 10.23
CA MET A 323 5.82 -7.10 9.12
C MET A 323 5.71 -7.97 7.85
N PRO A 324 4.55 -8.02 7.17
CA PRO A 324 4.42 -8.71 5.89
C PRO A 324 5.33 -8.15 4.79
N ILE A 325 5.89 -6.96 4.97
CA ILE A 325 6.88 -6.40 4.04
C ILE A 325 8.04 -7.36 3.74
N VAL A 326 8.38 -8.25 4.66
CA VAL A 326 9.46 -9.23 4.49
C VAL A 326 9.20 -10.12 3.26
N ASP A 327 7.95 -10.54 3.06
CA ASP A 327 7.55 -11.49 2.02
C ASP A 327 6.85 -10.86 0.82
N PHE A 328 6.21 -9.68 1.02
CA PHE A 328 5.40 -9.03 0.00
C PHE A 328 6.03 -7.77 -0.59
N GLY A 329 7.12 -7.25 0.03
CA GLY A 329 7.64 -5.93 -0.31
C GLY A 329 6.73 -4.80 0.17
N ASN A 330 7.00 -3.58 -0.29
CA ASN A 330 6.12 -2.44 -0.04
C ASN A 330 4.92 -2.52 -1.01
N LEU A 331 3.74 -2.74 -0.49
CA LEU A 331 2.49 -2.81 -1.24
C LEU A 331 1.77 -1.44 -1.30
N ALA A 332 2.51 -0.35 -1.35
CA ALA A 332 1.97 1.01 -1.35
C ALA A 332 0.88 1.21 -0.26
N SER A 333 -0.36 1.57 -0.61
CA SER A 333 -1.37 1.89 0.41
C SER A 333 -1.89 0.69 1.20
N VAL A 334 -1.81 -0.53 0.66
CA VAL A 334 -2.47 -1.69 1.28
C VAL A 334 -1.62 -2.42 2.32
N GLY A 335 -0.35 -2.05 2.48
CA GLY A 335 0.54 -2.77 3.40
C GLY A 335 0.02 -2.88 4.84
N SER A 336 -0.66 -1.86 5.36
CA SER A 336 -1.27 -1.90 6.70
C SER A 336 -2.46 -2.88 6.76
N LEU A 337 -3.26 -2.99 5.70
CA LEU A 337 -4.35 -3.96 5.64
C LEU A 337 -3.87 -5.39 5.40
N PHE A 338 -2.76 -5.58 4.69
CA PHE A 338 -2.10 -6.89 4.64
C PHE A 338 -1.65 -7.32 6.02
N ALA A 339 -1.00 -6.43 6.77
CA ALA A 339 -0.63 -6.70 8.16
C ALA A 339 -1.85 -7.05 9.02
N PHE A 340 -2.94 -6.27 8.89
CA PHE A 340 -4.19 -6.52 9.60
C PHE A 340 -4.87 -7.83 9.18
N ASN A 341 -4.99 -8.12 7.88
CA ASN A 341 -5.68 -9.33 7.42
C ASN A 341 -4.94 -10.61 7.81
N LEU A 342 -3.60 -10.59 7.78
CA LEU A 342 -2.76 -11.75 8.06
C LEU A 342 -2.54 -12.02 9.56
N ASP A 343 -2.74 -11.01 10.42
CA ASP A 343 -2.46 -11.11 11.86
C ASP A 343 -3.43 -10.21 12.65
N ASN A 344 -4.71 -10.64 12.73
CA ASN A 344 -5.76 -9.93 13.46
C ASN A 344 -6.51 -10.80 14.48
N ASP A 345 -5.87 -11.84 14.98
CA ASP A 345 -6.41 -12.79 15.95
C ASP A 345 -6.44 -12.21 17.39
N LEU A 346 -7.11 -11.10 17.54
CA LEU A 346 -7.32 -10.48 18.86
C LEU A 346 -8.50 -11.12 19.59
N GLU A 347 -8.41 -11.11 20.92
CA GLU A 347 -9.53 -11.45 21.82
C GLU A 347 -10.52 -10.28 21.90
N ALA A 348 -11.78 -10.60 22.24
CA ALA A 348 -12.82 -9.59 22.41
C ALA A 348 -12.39 -8.49 23.40
N GLY A 349 -12.59 -7.24 23.02
CA GLY A 349 -12.20 -6.05 23.79
C GLY A 349 -10.73 -5.62 23.62
N GLN A 350 -9.88 -6.43 22.99
CA GLN A 350 -8.53 -6.01 22.66
C GLN A 350 -8.52 -4.96 21.54
N LYS A 351 -7.57 -4.03 21.64
CA LYS A 351 -7.47 -2.88 20.73
C LYS A 351 -6.24 -2.97 19.83
N GLY A 352 -6.37 -2.40 18.64
CA GLY A 352 -5.27 -2.23 17.71
C GLY A 352 -5.34 -0.91 16.97
N VAL A 353 -4.24 -0.58 16.29
CA VAL A 353 -4.12 0.64 15.48
C VAL A 353 -3.75 0.27 14.04
N ILE A 354 -4.61 0.63 13.09
CA ILE A 354 -4.32 0.56 11.66
C ILE A 354 -3.85 1.94 11.22
N CYS A 355 -2.63 2.08 10.69
CA CYS A 355 -2.12 3.37 10.25
C CYS A 355 -1.39 3.27 8.92
N SER A 356 -1.86 4.03 7.94
CA SER A 356 -1.18 4.25 6.67
C SER A 356 -0.61 5.67 6.59
N PHE A 357 0.55 5.81 5.95
CA PHE A 357 1.22 7.09 5.79
C PHE A 357 2.10 7.09 4.54
N GLY A 358 2.35 8.26 3.96
CA GLY A 358 3.19 8.36 2.78
C GLY A 358 3.20 9.72 2.13
N ALA A 359 3.21 9.68 0.79
CA ALA A 359 3.27 10.89 -0.02
C ALA A 359 2.24 11.93 0.40
N GLY A 360 2.67 13.15 0.31
CA GLY A 360 1.88 14.29 0.68
C GLY A 360 2.68 15.29 1.54
N TYR A 361 3.09 15.10 2.80
CA TYR A 361 2.78 13.86 3.54
C TYR A 361 1.30 13.72 3.86
N SER A 362 0.84 12.49 3.93
CA SER A 362 -0.48 12.15 4.40
C SER A 362 -0.40 11.00 5.42
N VAL A 363 -1.20 11.06 6.48
CA VAL A 363 -1.27 10.05 7.54
C VAL A 363 -2.73 9.89 7.94
N CYS A 364 -3.19 8.66 8.07
CA CYS A 364 -4.46 8.36 8.71
C CYS A 364 -4.30 7.16 9.64
N SER A 365 -4.67 7.36 10.90
CA SER A 365 -4.65 6.36 11.97
C SER A 365 -6.09 6.04 12.40
N ILE A 366 -6.38 4.77 12.57
CA ILE A 366 -7.69 4.24 12.95
C ILE A 366 -7.50 3.33 14.16
N ILE A 367 -8.13 3.66 15.28
CA ILE A 367 -8.17 2.79 16.47
C ILE A 367 -9.37 1.86 16.32
N VAL A 368 -9.13 0.57 16.47
CA VAL A 368 -10.15 -0.47 16.40
C VAL A 368 -10.16 -1.32 17.68
N GLU A 369 -11.33 -1.87 18.00
CA GLU A 369 -11.52 -2.82 19.10
C GLU A 369 -12.22 -4.07 18.58
N LYS A 370 -11.72 -5.23 18.93
CA LYS A 370 -12.31 -6.53 18.59
C LYS A 370 -13.66 -6.70 19.28
N ASN A 371 -14.69 -7.12 18.54
CA ASN A 371 -16.02 -7.44 19.11
C ASN A 371 -15.99 -8.68 19.98
#